data_9e60a9ea3a09be589d8b1ccb9b6ff202
#
_entry.id   9e60a9ea3a09be589d8b1ccb9b6ff202
#
_cell.length_a   1.000
_cell.length_b   1.000
_cell.length_c   1.000
_cell.angle_alpha   90.00
_cell.angle_beta   90.00
_cell.angle_gamma   90.00
#
_symmetry.space_group_name_H-M   'P 1'
#
loop_
_entity.id
_entity.type
_entity.pdbx_description
1 polymer ?
#
loop_
_entity_poly.entity_id
_entity_poly.type
_entity_poly.pdbx_seq_one_letter_code
_entity_poly.pdbx_strand_id
1 'polypeptide(L)'
;MLVALVGGALALVAGFLLVQTMRQRRKLLSESAHVTSIVNSSLALFQRFAVIDLVANTYEYLKDEGIKDDLPRNGEYHMFRYYWQTRFCDDEEAERMKTELTPEHIREHLTPDTTYLHFEYRLKDPDTGEIRWLQASMLPLQRDASDQVTSVLLSVQDVT
;
A
#
# COMPACT_ATOMS: atom_id res chain seq x y z
N MET A 1 23.68 -53.11 -26.47
CA MET A 1 24.43 -51.87 -26.52
C MET A 1 23.56 -50.61 -26.75
N LEU A 2 22.55 -50.65 -27.58
CA LEU A 2 21.69 -49.48 -27.86
C LEU A 2 20.91 -48.95 -26.64
N VAL A 3 20.39 -49.87 -25.77
CA VAL A 3 19.56 -49.51 -24.58
C VAL A 3 20.35 -48.70 -23.53
N ALA A 4 21.67 -48.97 -23.37
CA ALA A 4 22.51 -48.27 -22.43
C ALA A 4 22.84 -46.82 -22.90
N LEU A 5 22.93 -46.60 -24.20
CA LEU A 5 23.17 -45.25 -24.77
C LEU A 5 21.94 -44.33 -24.64
N VAL A 6 20.73 -44.87 -24.82
CA VAL A 6 19.48 -44.11 -24.69
C VAL A 6 19.22 -43.74 -23.22
N GLY A 7 19.52 -44.64 -22.27
CA GLY A 7 19.38 -44.34 -20.84
C GLY A 7 20.34 -43.25 -20.36
N GLY A 8 21.57 -43.23 -20.87
CA GLY A 8 22.55 -42.19 -20.53
C GLY A 8 22.18 -40.82 -21.08
N ALA A 9 21.64 -40.75 -22.29
CA ALA A 9 21.19 -39.48 -22.89
C ALA A 9 19.97 -38.88 -22.14
N LEU A 10 19.03 -39.71 -21.76
CA LEU A 10 17.85 -39.30 -20.96
C LEU A 10 18.25 -38.76 -19.59
N ALA A 11 19.21 -39.38 -18.91
CA ALA A 11 19.70 -38.95 -17.61
C ALA A 11 20.40 -37.57 -17.71
N LEU A 12 21.19 -37.33 -18.78
CA LEU A 12 21.84 -36.03 -19.01
C LEU A 12 20.84 -34.91 -19.29
N VAL A 13 19.81 -35.18 -20.11
CA VAL A 13 18.75 -34.21 -20.39
C VAL A 13 17.94 -33.88 -19.15
N ALA A 14 17.58 -34.89 -18.35
CA ALA A 14 16.87 -34.69 -17.08
C ALA A 14 17.71 -33.87 -16.08
N GLY A 15 19.00 -34.16 -15.97
CA GLY A 15 19.95 -33.39 -15.13
C GLY A 15 20.09 -31.95 -15.57
N PHE A 16 20.19 -31.70 -16.88
CA PHE A 16 20.24 -30.35 -17.44
C PHE A 16 18.97 -29.54 -17.16
N LEU A 17 17.80 -30.13 -17.37
CA LEU A 17 16.51 -29.50 -17.07
C LEU A 17 16.35 -29.18 -15.59
N LEU A 18 16.80 -30.07 -14.70
CA LEU A 18 16.80 -29.85 -13.25
C LEU A 18 17.68 -28.66 -12.85
N VAL A 19 18.88 -28.58 -13.40
CA VAL A 19 19.80 -27.45 -13.15
C VAL A 19 19.21 -26.14 -13.69
N GLN A 20 18.62 -26.14 -14.87
CA GLN A 20 17.94 -24.94 -15.40
C GLN A 20 16.77 -24.49 -14.53
N THR A 21 15.92 -25.43 -14.09
CA THR A 21 14.78 -25.14 -13.21
C THR A 21 15.25 -24.57 -11.87
N MET A 22 16.33 -25.13 -11.30
CA MET A 22 16.91 -24.61 -10.06
C MET A 22 17.50 -23.21 -10.23
N ARG A 23 18.15 -22.92 -11.36
CA ARG A 23 18.69 -21.57 -11.64
C ARG A 23 17.57 -20.56 -11.80
N GLN A 24 16.49 -20.90 -12.52
CA GLN A 24 15.33 -20.02 -12.67
C GLN A 24 14.65 -19.74 -11.31
N ARG A 25 14.45 -20.77 -10.48
CA ARG A 25 13.88 -20.58 -9.13
C ARG A 25 14.75 -19.70 -8.25
N ARG A 26 16.07 -19.86 -8.28
CA ARG A 26 17.00 -19.02 -7.51
C ARG A 26 16.94 -17.58 -7.98
N LYS A 27 16.84 -17.33 -9.30
CA LYS A 27 16.72 -15.98 -9.85
C LYS A 27 15.42 -15.30 -9.40
N LEU A 28 14.30 -16.00 -9.49
CA LEU A 28 12.99 -15.49 -9.05
C LEU A 28 12.97 -15.21 -7.54
N LEU A 29 13.56 -16.08 -6.73
CA LEU A 29 13.68 -15.85 -5.27
C LEU A 29 14.58 -14.68 -4.94
N SER A 30 15.69 -14.49 -5.67
CA SER A 30 16.59 -13.34 -5.49
C SER A 30 15.92 -12.03 -5.89
N GLU A 31 15.21 -11.99 -7.01
CA GLU A 31 14.44 -10.83 -7.46
C GLU A 31 13.32 -10.48 -6.47
N SER A 32 12.60 -11.49 -5.98
CA SER A 32 11.56 -11.29 -4.95
C SER A 32 12.14 -10.76 -3.65
N ALA A 33 13.28 -11.29 -3.18
CA ALA A 33 13.94 -10.80 -1.97
C ALA A 33 14.43 -9.35 -2.13
N HIS A 34 14.93 -8.98 -3.29
CA HIS A 34 15.38 -7.62 -3.59
C HIS A 34 14.21 -6.64 -3.61
N VAL A 35 13.10 -6.98 -4.28
CA VAL A 35 11.87 -6.19 -4.27
C VAL A 35 11.33 -6.04 -2.86
N THR A 36 11.29 -7.12 -2.09
CA THR A 36 10.85 -7.08 -0.67
C THR A 36 11.75 -6.16 0.16
N SER A 37 13.06 -6.19 -0.05
CA SER A 37 14.00 -5.31 0.65
C SER A 37 13.77 -3.83 0.30
N ILE A 38 13.56 -3.51 -0.99
CA ILE A 38 13.26 -2.14 -1.44
C ILE A 38 11.93 -1.68 -0.84
N VAL A 39 10.89 -2.51 -0.88
CA VAL A 39 9.58 -2.20 -0.29
C VAL A 39 9.72 -1.95 1.20
N ASN A 40 10.39 -2.82 1.95
CA ASN A 40 10.58 -2.65 3.38
C ASN A 40 11.40 -1.39 3.72
N SER A 41 12.43 -1.08 2.93
CA SER A 41 13.21 0.15 3.11
C SER A 41 12.38 1.41 2.82
N SER A 42 11.54 1.36 1.80
CA SER A 42 10.61 2.46 1.50
C SER A 42 9.54 2.60 2.58
N LEU A 43 9.01 1.47 3.08
CA LEU A 43 8.04 1.46 4.18
C LEU A 43 8.63 2.06 5.48
N ALA A 44 9.95 1.99 5.68
CA ALA A 44 10.58 2.57 6.85
C ALA A 44 10.52 4.11 6.87
N LEU A 45 10.38 4.74 5.71
CA LEU A 45 10.26 6.21 5.59
C LEU A 45 8.87 6.74 5.96
N PHE A 46 7.87 5.89 5.97
CA PHE A 46 6.49 6.28 6.25
C PHE A 46 6.07 5.76 7.63
N GLN A 47 5.34 6.58 8.35
CA GLN A 47 4.84 6.21 9.67
C GLN A 47 3.62 5.31 9.58
N ARG A 48 2.83 5.47 8.53
CA ARG A 48 1.56 4.76 8.38
C ARG A 48 1.32 4.34 6.94
N PHE A 49 0.82 3.12 6.81
CA PHE A 49 0.26 2.58 5.57
C PHE A 49 -1.09 1.94 5.86
N ALA A 50 -2.07 2.26 5.04
CA ALA A 50 -3.38 1.62 5.08
C ALA A 50 -3.84 1.27 3.67
N VAL A 51 -4.48 0.14 3.53
CA VAL A 51 -5.26 -0.20 2.34
C VAL A 51 -6.70 0.21 2.60
N ILE A 52 -7.29 0.94 1.66
CA ILE A 52 -8.68 1.37 1.71
C ILE A 52 -9.41 0.72 0.53
N ASP A 53 -10.41 -0.08 0.82
CA ASP A 53 -11.35 -0.60 -0.16
C ASP A 53 -12.51 0.38 -0.31
N LEU A 54 -12.59 1.04 -1.46
CA LEU A 54 -13.60 2.07 -1.74
C LEU A 54 -14.96 1.48 -2.10
N VAL A 55 -15.03 0.20 -2.44
CA VAL A 55 -16.27 -0.52 -2.77
C VAL A 55 -16.88 -1.11 -1.51
N ALA A 56 -16.08 -1.85 -0.75
CA ALA A 56 -16.51 -2.43 0.53
C ALA A 56 -16.61 -1.38 1.65
N ASN A 57 -16.06 -0.18 1.44
CA ASN A 57 -15.99 0.90 2.42
C ASN A 57 -15.27 0.46 3.72
N THR A 58 -14.11 -0.18 3.55
CA THR A 58 -13.29 -0.69 4.65
C THR A 58 -11.86 -0.19 4.56
N TYR A 59 -11.13 -0.26 5.68
CA TYR A 59 -9.70 0.02 5.73
C TYR A 59 -8.96 -1.07 6.52
N GLU A 60 -7.67 -1.22 6.24
CA GLU A 60 -6.75 -2.05 6.99
C GLU A 60 -5.39 -1.36 7.11
N TYR A 61 -4.89 -1.16 8.32
CA TYR A 61 -3.53 -0.72 8.57
C TYR A 61 -2.53 -1.85 8.30
N LEU A 62 -1.62 -1.63 7.36
CA LEU A 62 -0.46 -2.50 7.13
C LEU A 62 0.70 -2.14 8.07
N LYS A 63 0.86 -0.84 8.32
CA LYS A 63 1.81 -0.26 9.26
C LYS A 63 1.16 0.93 9.95
N ASP A 64 1.36 1.02 11.26
CA ASP A 64 0.88 2.12 12.09
C ASP A 64 1.89 2.41 13.19
N GLU A 65 2.72 3.42 12.97
CA GLU A 65 3.75 3.85 13.91
C GLU A 65 3.66 5.36 14.15
N GLY A 66 3.88 5.77 15.36
CA GLY A 66 4.17 7.17 15.72
C GLY A 66 3.00 8.06 16.12
N ILE A 67 1.79 7.86 15.64
CA ILE A 67 0.62 8.60 16.11
C ILE A 67 -0.29 7.61 16.81
N LYS A 68 -0.45 7.78 18.11
CA LYS A 68 -1.44 7.00 18.85
C LYS A 68 -2.82 7.37 18.35
N ASP A 69 -3.53 6.39 17.84
CA ASP A 69 -4.95 6.51 17.60
C ASP A 69 -5.70 5.34 18.27
N ASP A 70 -6.96 5.57 18.54
CA ASP A 70 -7.85 4.57 19.15
C ASP A 70 -8.56 3.73 18.08
N LEU A 71 -8.14 3.86 16.82
CA LEU A 71 -8.73 3.10 15.73
C LEU A 71 -8.20 1.66 15.74
N PRO A 72 -9.07 0.67 15.52
CA PRO A 72 -8.64 -0.70 15.33
C PRO A 72 -7.81 -0.84 14.03
N ARG A 73 -7.01 -1.91 13.96
CA ARG A 73 -6.17 -2.19 12.79
C ARG A 73 -6.95 -2.28 11.48
N ASN A 74 -8.20 -2.68 11.55
CA ASN A 74 -9.11 -2.73 10.40
C ASN A 74 -10.53 -2.35 10.83
N GLY A 75 -11.33 -1.88 9.91
CA GLY A 75 -12.70 -1.46 10.19
C GLY A 75 -13.38 -0.80 9.00
N GLU A 76 -14.46 -0.12 9.28
CA GLU A 76 -15.22 0.62 8.28
C GLU A 76 -14.54 1.96 7.96
N TYR A 77 -14.38 2.27 6.69
CA TYR A 77 -13.65 3.47 6.23
C TYR A 77 -14.33 4.77 6.65
N HIS A 78 -15.65 4.80 6.75
CA HIS A 78 -16.34 6.00 7.21
C HIS A 78 -16.01 6.34 8.68
N MET A 79 -15.78 5.34 9.54
CA MET A 79 -15.34 5.54 10.92
C MET A 79 -13.91 6.08 10.98
N PHE A 80 -13.04 5.59 10.11
CA PHE A 80 -11.68 6.11 9.92
C PHE A 80 -11.73 7.61 9.55
N ARG A 81 -12.54 7.99 8.57
CA ARG A 81 -12.72 9.39 8.15
C ARG A 81 -13.26 10.26 9.28
N TYR A 82 -14.29 9.80 9.97
CA TYR A 82 -14.88 10.52 11.10
C TYR A 82 -13.85 10.75 12.22
N TYR A 83 -13.10 9.73 12.59
CA TYR A 83 -12.05 9.83 13.59
C TYR A 83 -11.01 10.90 13.23
N TRP A 84 -10.52 10.89 12.01
CA TRP A 84 -9.51 11.85 11.57
C TRP A 84 -10.04 13.27 11.49
N GLN A 85 -11.30 13.47 11.14
CA GLN A 85 -11.92 14.81 11.14
C GLN A 85 -11.82 15.52 12.48
N THR A 86 -11.91 14.78 13.59
CA THR A 86 -11.83 15.35 14.94
C THR A 86 -10.42 15.74 15.36
N ARG A 87 -9.42 15.38 14.55
CA ARG A 87 -7.99 15.59 14.84
C ARG A 87 -7.36 16.72 14.04
N PHE A 88 -8.00 17.23 13.02
CA PHE A 88 -7.47 18.36 12.26
C PHE A 88 -7.41 19.63 13.10
N CYS A 89 -6.41 20.49 12.81
CA CYS A 89 -6.09 21.64 13.63
C CYS A 89 -7.15 22.72 13.61
N ASP A 90 -7.84 22.89 12.47
CA ASP A 90 -8.87 23.90 12.30
C ASP A 90 -10.07 23.36 11.50
N ASP A 91 -11.20 24.07 11.62
CA ASP A 91 -12.45 23.66 11.00
C ASP A 91 -12.42 23.70 9.46
N GLU A 92 -11.66 24.62 8.88
CA GLU A 92 -11.52 24.74 7.42
C GLU A 92 -10.80 23.53 6.85
N GLU A 93 -9.71 23.11 7.49
CA GLU A 93 -8.95 21.92 7.12
C GLU A 93 -9.79 20.65 7.31
N ALA A 94 -10.53 20.56 8.41
CA ALA A 94 -11.45 19.45 8.68
C ALA A 94 -12.54 19.31 7.62
N GLU A 95 -13.18 20.42 7.22
CA GLU A 95 -14.22 20.42 6.17
C GLU A 95 -13.65 20.09 4.78
N ARG A 96 -12.47 20.59 4.45
CA ARG A 96 -11.77 20.23 3.22
C ARG A 96 -11.51 18.71 3.16
N MET A 97 -10.89 18.16 4.18
CA MET A 97 -10.54 16.73 4.24
C MET A 97 -11.76 15.83 4.31
N LYS A 98 -12.89 16.31 4.87
CA LYS A 98 -14.16 15.61 4.86
C LYS A 98 -14.66 15.32 3.44
N THR A 99 -14.42 16.22 2.52
CA THR A 99 -14.78 16.07 1.10
C THR A 99 -13.72 15.25 0.35
N GLU A 100 -12.47 15.63 0.50
CA GLU A 100 -11.34 15.04 -0.26
C GLU A 100 -11.11 13.56 0.04
N LEU A 101 -11.45 13.10 1.25
CA LEU A 101 -11.32 11.69 1.65
C LEU A 101 -12.55 10.83 1.34
N THR A 102 -13.58 11.35 0.65
CA THR A 102 -14.71 10.52 0.26
C THR A 102 -14.33 9.53 -0.85
N PRO A 103 -14.92 8.32 -0.86
CA PRO A 103 -14.70 7.36 -1.95
C PRO A 103 -15.00 7.95 -3.34
N GLU A 104 -16.03 8.80 -3.42
CA GLU A 104 -16.46 9.49 -4.64
C GLU A 104 -15.38 10.44 -5.14
N HIS A 105 -14.88 11.32 -4.27
CA HIS A 105 -13.82 12.28 -4.61
C HIS A 105 -12.53 11.56 -5.03
N ILE A 106 -12.14 10.51 -4.30
CA ILE A 106 -10.95 9.71 -4.62
C ILE A 106 -11.09 9.08 -6.01
N ARG A 107 -12.24 8.49 -6.34
CA ARG A 107 -12.48 7.88 -7.67
C ARG A 107 -12.50 8.91 -8.79
N GLU A 108 -13.07 10.07 -8.54
CA GLU A 108 -13.16 11.16 -9.53
C GLU A 108 -11.77 11.70 -9.89
N HIS A 109 -10.86 11.79 -8.92
CA HIS A 109 -9.55 12.40 -9.11
C HIS A 109 -8.42 11.41 -9.40
N LEU A 110 -8.54 10.13 -9.03
CA LEU A 110 -7.59 9.07 -9.40
C LEU A 110 -7.96 8.45 -10.76
N THR A 111 -7.79 9.22 -11.81
CA THR A 111 -7.97 8.79 -13.20
C THR A 111 -6.75 7.98 -13.71
N PRO A 112 -6.80 7.35 -14.90
CA PRO A 112 -5.63 6.73 -15.50
C PRO A 112 -4.44 7.69 -15.68
N ASP A 113 -4.71 8.98 -15.89
CA ASP A 113 -3.70 10.01 -16.08
C ASP A 113 -3.16 10.58 -14.75
N THR A 114 -3.89 10.41 -13.65
CA THR A 114 -3.53 10.88 -12.32
C THR A 114 -3.10 9.70 -11.46
N THR A 115 -1.78 9.54 -11.27
CA THR A 115 -1.18 8.36 -10.65
C THR A 115 -1.26 8.36 -9.12
N TYR A 116 -1.50 9.51 -8.50
CA TYR A 116 -1.67 9.61 -7.04
C TYR A 116 -2.40 10.90 -6.67
N LEU A 117 -3.04 10.91 -5.50
CA LEU A 117 -3.52 12.10 -4.81
C LEU A 117 -2.56 12.42 -3.67
N HIS A 118 -2.35 13.70 -3.44
CA HIS A 118 -1.47 14.21 -2.40
C HIS A 118 -2.21 15.20 -1.52
N PHE A 119 -2.07 15.04 -0.20
CA PHE A 119 -2.68 15.89 0.81
C PHE A 119 -1.63 16.34 1.81
N GLU A 120 -1.68 17.61 2.17
CA GLU A 120 -0.93 18.18 3.29
C GLU A 120 -1.93 18.66 4.33
N TYR A 121 -1.70 18.32 5.58
CA TYR A 121 -2.61 18.67 6.67
C TYR A 121 -1.88 18.70 8.01
N ARG A 122 -2.52 19.37 8.98
CA ARG A 122 -2.01 19.48 10.34
C ARG A 122 -2.90 18.68 11.29
N LEU A 123 -2.29 17.86 12.11
CA LEU A 123 -2.98 17.20 13.21
C LEU A 123 -2.52 17.75 14.54
N LYS A 124 -3.47 17.84 15.45
CA LYS A 124 -3.20 18.14 16.85
C LYS A 124 -3.12 16.84 17.63
N ASP A 125 -1.99 16.63 18.29
CA ASP A 125 -1.83 15.51 19.22
C ASP A 125 -2.81 15.70 20.39
N PRO A 126 -3.68 14.74 20.71
CA PRO A 126 -4.71 14.87 21.73
C PRO A 126 -4.13 14.93 23.15
N ASP A 127 -2.98 14.30 23.36
CA ASP A 127 -2.37 14.18 24.69
C ASP A 127 -1.47 15.39 25.01
N THR A 128 -0.69 15.83 24.00
CA THR A 128 0.30 16.90 24.19
C THR A 128 -0.16 18.26 23.66
N GLY A 129 -1.15 18.29 22.77
CA GLY A 129 -1.57 19.49 22.05
C GLY A 129 -0.59 19.94 20.97
N GLU A 130 0.47 19.19 20.71
CA GLU A 130 1.47 19.47 19.69
C GLU A 130 0.86 19.37 18.28
N ILE A 131 1.23 20.34 17.42
CA ILE A 131 0.80 20.36 16.03
C ILE A 131 1.86 19.68 15.18
N ARG A 132 1.44 18.66 14.41
CA ARG A 132 2.28 17.94 13.46
C ARG A 132 1.83 18.20 12.04
N TRP A 133 2.79 18.45 11.16
CA TRP A 133 2.57 18.53 9.73
C TRP A 133 2.71 17.16 9.12
N LEU A 134 1.68 16.72 8.44
CA LEU A 134 1.63 15.41 7.80
C LEU A 134 1.41 15.54 6.30
N GLN A 135 2.08 14.69 5.55
CA GLN A 135 1.84 14.46 4.13
C GLN A 135 1.21 13.09 3.95
N ALA A 136 0.09 13.03 3.28
CA ALA A 136 -0.53 11.78 2.87
C ALA A 136 -0.56 11.67 1.36
N SER A 137 -0.38 10.46 0.87
CA SER A 137 -0.54 10.13 -0.56
C SER A 137 -1.42 8.91 -0.72
N MET A 138 -2.32 8.96 -1.69
CA MET A 138 -3.16 7.83 -2.08
C MET A 138 -2.78 7.37 -3.48
N LEU A 139 -2.42 6.09 -3.60
CA LEU A 139 -2.09 5.44 -4.86
C LEU A 139 -3.14 4.38 -5.19
N PRO A 140 -3.60 4.28 -6.45
CA PRO A 140 -4.53 3.23 -6.84
C PRO A 140 -3.83 1.86 -6.75
N LEU A 141 -4.49 0.90 -6.07
CA LEU A 141 -4.04 -0.50 -6.01
C LEU A 141 -4.79 -1.37 -7.00
N GLN A 142 -6.09 -1.16 -7.12
CA GLN A 142 -6.95 -1.93 -8.01
C GLN A 142 -7.92 -1.03 -8.73
N ARG A 143 -8.28 -1.45 -9.95
CA ARG A 143 -9.31 -0.83 -10.79
C ARG A 143 -10.28 -1.89 -11.27
N ASP A 144 -11.51 -1.51 -11.52
CA ASP A 144 -12.52 -2.36 -12.12
C ASP A 144 -12.42 -2.42 -13.66
N ALA A 145 -13.35 -3.14 -14.30
CA ALA A 145 -13.41 -3.27 -15.75
C ALA A 145 -13.68 -1.94 -16.49
N SER A 146 -14.19 -0.92 -15.79
CA SER A 146 -14.42 0.43 -16.30
C SER A 146 -13.26 1.38 -15.98
N ASP A 147 -12.13 0.84 -15.52
CA ASP A 147 -10.93 1.56 -15.10
C ASP A 147 -11.12 2.50 -13.91
N GLN A 148 -12.22 2.33 -13.16
CA GLN A 148 -12.44 3.05 -11.90
C GLN A 148 -11.67 2.42 -10.75
N VAL A 149 -11.08 3.27 -9.91
CA VAL A 149 -10.34 2.81 -8.72
C VAL A 149 -11.29 2.17 -7.71
N THR A 150 -10.97 0.94 -7.33
CA THR A 150 -11.72 0.17 -6.33
C THR A 150 -11.02 0.10 -4.98
N SER A 151 -9.68 0.17 -4.99
CA SER A 151 -8.90 0.24 -3.75
C SER A 151 -7.66 1.12 -3.89
N VAL A 152 -7.23 1.72 -2.80
CA VAL A 152 -6.08 2.60 -2.73
C VAL A 152 -5.14 2.23 -1.59
N LEU A 153 -3.86 2.52 -1.77
CA LEU A 153 -2.87 2.54 -0.70
C LEU A 153 -2.72 3.98 -0.19
N LEU A 154 -3.06 4.18 1.06
CA LEU A 154 -2.78 5.41 1.79
C LEU A 154 -1.42 5.30 2.47
N SER A 155 -0.54 6.25 2.22
CA SER A 155 0.72 6.42 2.93
C SER A 155 0.76 7.76 3.65
N VAL A 156 1.28 7.79 4.88
CA VAL A 156 1.39 9.01 5.67
C VAL A 156 2.81 9.16 6.19
N GLN A 157 3.35 10.37 6.06
CA GLN A 157 4.66 10.77 6.55
C GLN A 157 4.55 12.03 7.42
N ASP A 158 5.26 12.06 8.55
CA ASP A 158 5.46 13.27 9.35
C ASP A 158 6.59 14.09 8.73
N VAL A 159 6.29 15.37 8.47
CA VAL A 159 7.24 16.34 7.86
C VAL A 159 7.47 17.55 8.74
N THR A 160 7.12 17.42 10.03
CA THR A 160 7.31 18.48 11.05
C THR A 160 8.74 18.94 11.21
#